data_c5cc93e75be1c996e351ffb879791cb9
#
_entry.id   c5cc93e75be1c996e351ffb879791cb9
#
_cell.length_a   1.000
_cell.length_b   1.000
_cell.length_c   1.000
_cell.angle_alpha   90.00
_cell.angle_beta   90.00
_cell.angle_gamma   90.00
#
_symmetry.space_group_name_H-M   'P 1'
#
loop_
_entity.id
_entity.type
_entity.pdbx_description
1 polymer ?
#
loop_
_entity_poly.entity_id
_entity_poly.type
_entity_poly.pdbx_seq_one_letter_code
_entity_poly.pdbx_strand_id
1 'polypeptide(L)'
;MIPKLELAGISKRFGPKLVLDGVDIAVAPGKSLVIIGGSGQGKSVSIKIAMGLMHPDTGRVLVDGQNVTGLKGPARAIHAARFGMLFQGAALFDSLSVWENVAFRLLNADGVARKPARERALEALERVGLKADVADLAPGELSGGMQKRAGLARAVVARPEIIFFDEPTTGLDPINADRINKLIVEQVKRLGATAVSITHDMVSARAIADEIAMLHRGKIVWRGPAAEIDRSGHPLVEQFVAGRAEGPITDED
;
A
#
# COMPACT_ATOMS: atom_id res chain seq x y z
N MET A 1 9.79 -10.77 18.67
CA MET A 1 8.92 -9.56 18.57
C MET A 1 7.66 -9.95 17.79
N ILE A 2 6.46 -9.54 18.24
CA ILE A 2 5.19 -9.82 17.53
C ILE A 2 5.12 -8.92 16.30
N PRO A 3 4.90 -9.47 15.10
CA PRO A 3 4.70 -8.65 13.90
C PRO A 3 3.47 -7.76 14.02
N LYS A 4 3.52 -6.57 13.42
CA LYS A 4 2.36 -5.68 13.30
C LYS A 4 1.33 -6.25 12.33
N LEU A 5 1.79 -6.81 11.23
CA LEU A 5 0.99 -7.51 10.22
C LEU A 5 1.68 -8.80 9.85
N GLU A 6 0.92 -9.89 9.77
CA GLU A 6 1.41 -11.18 9.31
C GLU A 6 0.40 -11.84 8.38
N LEU A 7 0.89 -12.33 7.25
CA LEU A 7 0.23 -13.27 6.37
C LEU A 7 0.90 -14.62 6.61
N ALA A 8 0.15 -15.61 7.09
CA ALA A 8 0.69 -16.93 7.44
C ALA A 8 0.08 -18.01 6.54
N GLY A 9 0.85 -18.56 5.62
CA GLY A 9 0.48 -19.62 4.72
C GLY A 9 -0.66 -19.27 3.77
N ILE A 10 -0.73 -18.02 3.30
CA ILE A 10 -1.84 -17.52 2.47
C ILE A 10 -1.82 -18.15 1.10
N SER A 11 -2.91 -18.85 0.74
CA SER A 11 -3.16 -19.30 -0.62
C SER A 11 -4.48 -18.75 -1.16
N LYS A 12 -4.50 -18.49 -2.47
CA LYS A 12 -5.69 -17.94 -3.18
C LYS A 12 -5.75 -18.44 -4.61
N ARG A 13 -6.93 -18.98 -4.99
CA ARG A 13 -7.26 -19.39 -6.36
C ARG A 13 -8.35 -18.51 -6.96
N PHE A 14 -8.34 -18.38 -8.27
CA PHE A 14 -9.43 -17.85 -9.08
C PHE A 14 -9.71 -18.85 -10.20
N GLY A 15 -10.78 -19.61 -10.04
CA GLY A 15 -11.01 -20.78 -10.89
C GLY A 15 -9.82 -21.76 -10.83
N PRO A 16 -9.27 -22.18 -11.97
CA PRO A 16 -8.12 -23.09 -11.99
C PRO A 16 -6.79 -22.41 -11.61
N LYS A 17 -6.70 -21.08 -11.70
CA LYS A 17 -5.45 -20.34 -11.49
C LYS A 17 -5.13 -20.17 -10.00
N LEU A 18 -4.04 -20.76 -9.53
CA LEU A 18 -3.45 -20.51 -8.22
C LEU A 18 -2.64 -19.20 -8.30
N VAL A 19 -3.09 -18.17 -7.58
CA VAL A 19 -2.48 -16.83 -7.62
C VAL A 19 -1.55 -16.57 -6.44
N LEU A 20 -1.88 -17.12 -5.25
CA LEU A 20 -0.98 -17.14 -4.10
C LEU A 20 -0.89 -18.58 -3.61
N ASP A 21 0.32 -19.03 -3.27
CA ASP A 21 0.64 -20.39 -2.89
C ASP A 21 1.50 -20.42 -1.62
N GLY A 22 0.86 -20.46 -0.47
CA GLY A 22 1.53 -20.54 0.83
C GLY A 22 2.37 -19.30 1.14
N VAL A 23 1.86 -18.10 0.86
CA VAL A 23 2.61 -16.86 1.09
C VAL A 23 2.73 -16.56 2.57
N ASP A 24 3.98 -16.38 3.02
CA ASP A 24 4.35 -15.97 4.37
C ASP A 24 5.02 -14.59 4.32
N ILE A 25 4.43 -13.62 5.03
CA ILE A 25 4.93 -12.25 5.17
C ILE A 25 4.72 -11.82 6.62
N ALA A 26 5.74 -11.26 7.26
CA ALA A 26 5.61 -10.67 8.59
C ALA A 26 6.28 -9.30 8.60
N VAL A 27 5.56 -8.25 9.00
CA VAL A 27 6.08 -6.88 9.03
C VAL A 27 6.14 -6.40 10.47
N ALA A 28 7.32 -6.00 10.92
CA ALA A 28 7.52 -5.49 12.27
C ALA A 28 6.84 -4.12 12.48
N PRO A 29 6.46 -3.75 13.72
CA PRO A 29 5.92 -2.43 14.01
C PRO A 29 6.83 -1.30 13.54
N GLY A 30 6.26 -0.31 12.86
CA GLY A 30 6.97 0.88 12.36
C GLY A 30 7.92 0.62 11.19
N LYS A 31 7.87 -0.57 10.57
CA LYS A 31 8.68 -0.93 9.41
C LYS A 31 7.90 -0.84 8.11
N SER A 32 8.65 -0.58 7.03
CA SER A 32 8.14 -0.52 5.65
C SER A 32 8.61 -1.74 4.86
N LEU A 33 7.67 -2.58 4.44
CA LEU A 33 7.91 -3.69 3.52
C LEU A 33 7.43 -3.31 2.12
N VAL A 34 8.27 -3.53 1.12
CA VAL A 34 7.87 -3.42 -0.29
C VAL A 34 7.84 -4.80 -0.92
N ILE A 35 6.73 -5.14 -1.57
CA ILE A 35 6.57 -6.37 -2.34
C ILE A 35 6.74 -6.02 -3.81
N ILE A 36 7.79 -6.56 -4.43
CA ILE A 36 8.09 -6.43 -5.86
C ILE A 36 7.70 -7.70 -6.62
N GLY A 37 7.66 -7.61 -7.93
CA GLY A 37 7.40 -8.73 -8.84
C GLY A 37 6.67 -8.30 -10.10
N GLY A 38 6.60 -9.17 -11.09
CA GLY A 38 5.93 -8.93 -12.36
C GLY A 38 4.44 -8.61 -12.23
N SER A 39 3.83 -8.16 -13.33
CA SER A 39 2.38 -7.94 -13.39
C SER A 39 1.63 -9.28 -13.26
N GLY A 40 0.50 -9.29 -12.57
CA GLY A 40 -0.31 -10.50 -12.43
C GLY A 40 0.20 -11.55 -11.42
N GLN A 41 1.34 -11.33 -10.76
CA GLN A 41 1.94 -12.27 -9.80
C GLN A 41 1.20 -12.38 -8.45
N GLY A 42 0.14 -11.59 -8.21
CA GLY A 42 -0.66 -11.67 -6.99
C GLY A 42 -0.39 -10.58 -5.94
N LYS A 43 0.45 -9.59 -6.23
CA LYS A 43 0.79 -8.51 -5.29
C LYS A 43 -0.44 -7.78 -4.74
N SER A 44 -1.33 -7.27 -5.60
CA SER A 44 -2.56 -6.59 -5.17
C SER A 44 -3.55 -7.55 -4.49
N VAL A 45 -3.50 -8.85 -4.80
CA VAL A 45 -4.31 -9.87 -4.12
C VAL A 45 -3.84 -10.04 -2.68
N SER A 46 -2.53 -10.07 -2.43
CA SER A 46 -1.98 -10.17 -1.07
C SER A 46 -2.37 -8.97 -0.20
N ILE A 47 -2.30 -7.74 -0.74
CA ILE A 47 -2.77 -6.54 -0.01
C ILE A 47 -4.28 -6.60 0.27
N LYS A 48 -5.11 -6.98 -0.71
CA LYS A 48 -6.56 -7.10 -0.51
C LYS A 48 -6.91 -8.12 0.57
N ILE A 49 -6.16 -9.23 0.65
CA ILE A 49 -6.32 -10.23 1.71
C ILE A 49 -5.87 -9.65 3.06
N ALA A 50 -4.71 -8.99 3.12
CA ALA A 50 -4.20 -8.34 4.33
C ALA A 50 -5.20 -7.33 4.93
N MET A 51 -5.89 -6.58 4.06
CA MET A 51 -6.91 -5.61 4.46
C MET A 51 -8.28 -6.23 4.80
N GLY A 52 -8.47 -7.53 4.63
CA GLY A 52 -9.77 -8.19 4.77
C GLY A 52 -10.79 -7.80 3.68
N LEU A 53 -10.34 -7.27 2.54
CA LEU A 53 -11.18 -7.00 1.37
C LEU A 53 -11.43 -8.26 0.54
N MET A 54 -10.60 -9.28 0.74
CA MET A 54 -10.70 -10.57 0.08
C MET A 54 -10.38 -11.68 1.08
N HIS A 55 -11.10 -12.80 1.01
CA HIS A 55 -10.81 -13.98 1.83
C HIS A 55 -9.74 -14.84 1.16
N PRO A 56 -8.72 -15.31 1.89
CA PRO A 56 -7.85 -16.37 1.42
C PRO A 56 -8.60 -17.69 1.37
N ASP A 57 -8.13 -18.66 0.58
CA ASP A 57 -8.70 -20.00 0.58
C ASP A 57 -8.06 -20.84 1.69
N THR A 58 -6.78 -20.60 2.00
CA THR A 58 -6.08 -21.15 3.17
C THR A 58 -5.17 -20.10 3.80
N GLY A 59 -4.71 -20.38 5.03
CA GLY A 59 -3.84 -19.49 5.77
C GLY A 59 -4.60 -18.49 6.65
N ARG A 60 -3.85 -17.59 7.28
CA ARG A 60 -4.37 -16.62 8.26
C ARG A 60 -3.72 -15.26 8.09
N VAL A 61 -4.49 -14.22 8.36
CA VAL A 61 -4.00 -12.85 8.54
C VAL A 61 -4.00 -12.54 10.01
N LEU A 62 -2.87 -12.10 10.54
CA LEU A 62 -2.75 -11.68 11.93
C LEU A 62 -2.34 -10.21 11.99
N VAL A 63 -2.92 -9.47 12.93
CA VAL A 63 -2.52 -8.09 13.26
C VAL A 63 -2.27 -8.04 14.76
N ASP A 64 -1.08 -7.60 15.15
CA ASP A 64 -0.59 -7.67 16.54
C ASP A 64 -0.72 -9.08 17.15
N GLY A 65 -0.48 -10.12 16.35
CA GLY A 65 -0.62 -11.52 16.75
C GLY A 65 -2.05 -12.05 16.84
N GLN A 66 -3.07 -11.22 16.63
CA GLN A 66 -4.47 -11.63 16.65
C GLN A 66 -4.94 -12.04 15.25
N ASN A 67 -5.58 -13.21 15.14
CA ASN A 67 -6.14 -13.66 13.88
C ASN A 67 -7.37 -12.82 13.51
N VAL A 68 -7.28 -12.13 12.38
CA VAL A 68 -8.31 -11.25 11.84
C VAL A 68 -8.94 -11.78 10.55
N THR A 69 -8.59 -13.01 10.17
CA THR A 69 -9.10 -13.66 8.96
C THR A 69 -10.61 -13.87 9.07
N GLY A 70 -11.34 -13.37 8.08
CA GLY A 70 -12.78 -13.59 7.99
C GLY A 70 -13.64 -12.82 9.00
N LEU A 71 -13.12 -11.79 9.65
CA LEU A 71 -13.91 -10.89 10.49
C LEU A 71 -15.13 -10.35 9.74
N LYS A 72 -16.28 -10.27 10.43
CA LYS A 72 -17.56 -9.78 9.89
C LYS A 72 -18.16 -8.70 10.80
N GLY A 73 -19.14 -7.97 10.28
CA GLY A 73 -19.90 -6.99 11.05
C GLY A 73 -19.04 -5.94 11.75
N PRO A 74 -19.38 -5.56 12.98
CA PRO A 74 -18.67 -4.50 13.73
C PRO A 74 -17.18 -4.79 13.94
N ALA A 75 -16.79 -6.05 14.19
CA ALA A 75 -15.39 -6.43 14.36
C ALA A 75 -14.56 -6.14 13.10
N ARG A 76 -15.12 -6.39 11.90
CA ARG A 76 -14.46 -6.03 10.63
C ARG A 76 -14.32 -4.52 10.49
N ALA A 77 -15.34 -3.74 10.84
CA ALA A 77 -15.29 -2.27 10.74
C ALA A 77 -14.22 -1.69 11.67
N ILE A 78 -14.14 -2.15 12.92
CA ILE A 78 -13.12 -1.74 13.90
C ILE A 78 -11.71 -2.07 13.35
N HIS A 79 -11.55 -3.28 12.79
CA HIS A 79 -10.27 -3.70 12.23
C HIS A 79 -9.89 -2.87 11.01
N ALA A 80 -10.81 -2.66 10.06
CA ALA A 80 -10.59 -1.83 8.87
C ALA A 80 -10.25 -0.37 9.23
N ALA A 81 -10.73 0.10 10.37
CA ALA A 81 -10.43 1.44 10.88
C ALA A 81 -8.94 1.65 11.21
N ARG A 82 -8.16 0.61 11.36
CA ARG A 82 -6.71 0.66 11.63
C ARG A 82 -5.87 0.88 10.37
N PHE A 83 -6.50 0.81 9.18
CA PHE A 83 -5.81 0.84 7.89
C PHE A 83 -6.00 2.15 7.15
N GLY A 84 -4.93 2.58 6.46
CA GLY A 84 -4.95 3.57 5.39
C GLY A 84 -4.61 2.90 4.06
N MET A 85 -5.11 3.44 2.95
CA MET A 85 -4.81 2.90 1.62
C MET A 85 -4.65 4.02 0.60
N LEU A 86 -3.54 4.00 -0.12
CA LEU A 86 -3.36 4.75 -1.37
C LEU A 86 -3.44 3.76 -2.53
N PHE A 87 -4.48 3.92 -3.35
CA PHE A 87 -4.70 3.10 -4.54
C PHE A 87 -3.89 3.60 -5.74
N GLN A 88 -3.63 2.73 -6.70
CA GLN A 88 -2.86 3.02 -7.92
C GLN A 88 -3.34 4.28 -8.66
N GLY A 89 -4.65 4.48 -8.84
CA GLY A 89 -5.26 5.66 -9.48
C GLY A 89 -5.68 6.76 -8.51
N ALA A 90 -5.15 6.79 -7.26
CA ALA A 90 -5.66 7.58 -6.14
C ALA A 90 -7.11 7.25 -5.76
N ALA A 91 -7.94 6.80 -6.68
CA ALA A 91 -9.34 6.41 -6.51
C ALA A 91 -10.16 7.45 -5.72
N LEU A 92 -10.02 8.71 -6.09
CA LEU A 92 -10.85 9.79 -5.54
C LEU A 92 -12.27 9.66 -6.09
N PHE A 93 -13.26 10.03 -5.29
CA PHE A 93 -14.66 10.08 -5.70
C PHE A 93 -14.90 11.37 -6.48
N ASP A 94 -15.27 11.27 -7.75
CA ASP A 94 -15.48 12.43 -8.63
C ASP A 94 -16.65 13.32 -8.19
N SER A 95 -17.60 12.76 -7.44
CA SER A 95 -18.76 13.47 -6.90
C SER A 95 -18.47 14.27 -5.63
N LEU A 96 -17.26 14.18 -5.09
CA LEU A 96 -16.83 14.85 -3.86
C LEU A 96 -15.70 15.83 -4.15
N SER A 97 -15.68 16.96 -3.44
CA SER A 97 -14.51 17.84 -3.46
C SER A 97 -13.27 17.16 -2.90
N VAL A 98 -12.10 17.75 -3.14
CA VAL A 98 -10.82 17.22 -2.67
C VAL A 98 -10.81 17.05 -1.15
N TRP A 99 -11.25 18.07 -0.37
CA TRP A 99 -11.28 17.94 1.08
C TRP A 99 -12.29 16.90 1.57
N GLU A 100 -13.43 16.73 0.90
CA GLU A 100 -14.41 15.69 1.22
C GLU A 100 -13.87 14.29 0.94
N ASN A 101 -13.11 14.13 -0.15
CA ASN A 101 -12.36 12.92 -0.43
C ASN A 101 -11.38 12.59 0.70
N VAL A 102 -10.59 13.57 1.13
CA VAL A 102 -9.63 13.38 2.23
C VAL A 102 -10.35 13.05 3.53
N ALA A 103 -11.41 13.78 3.86
CA ALA A 103 -12.20 13.58 5.08
C ALA A 103 -13.19 12.43 5.00
N PHE A 104 -13.31 11.71 3.89
CA PHE A 104 -14.38 10.74 3.63
C PHE A 104 -14.62 9.78 4.79
N ARG A 105 -13.56 9.20 5.32
CA ARG A 105 -13.65 8.29 6.45
C ARG A 105 -14.08 9.00 7.72
N LEU A 106 -13.51 10.16 8.02
CA LEU A 106 -13.86 10.96 9.22
C LEU A 106 -15.35 11.28 9.25
N LEU A 107 -15.93 11.62 8.09
CA LEU A 107 -17.34 11.97 7.95
C LEU A 107 -18.28 10.76 8.01
N ASN A 108 -17.91 9.65 7.37
CA ASN A 108 -18.84 8.54 7.11
C ASN A 108 -18.66 7.35 8.06
N ALA A 109 -17.50 7.19 8.68
CA ALA A 109 -17.19 6.06 9.55
C ALA A 109 -16.87 6.49 10.99
N ASP A 110 -16.10 7.58 11.15
CA ASP A 110 -15.64 8.00 12.47
C ASP A 110 -16.60 9.01 13.14
N GLY A 111 -17.69 9.43 12.46
CA GLY A 111 -18.72 10.32 13.00
C GLY A 111 -18.25 11.74 13.31
N VAL A 112 -17.15 12.18 12.70
CA VAL A 112 -16.61 13.53 12.91
C VAL A 112 -17.49 14.56 12.23
N ALA A 113 -17.88 15.62 12.94
CA ALA A 113 -18.69 16.71 12.38
C ALA A 113 -17.96 17.40 11.21
N ARG A 114 -18.74 17.96 10.26
CA ARG A 114 -18.22 18.49 8.98
C ARG A 114 -17.11 19.54 9.15
N LYS A 115 -17.26 20.47 10.11
CA LYS A 115 -16.28 21.53 10.33
C LYS A 115 -14.92 20.98 10.79
N PRO A 116 -14.81 20.21 11.91
CA PRO A 116 -13.53 19.63 12.31
C PRO A 116 -12.98 18.60 11.31
N ALA A 117 -13.83 17.91 10.56
CA ALA A 117 -13.36 17.02 9.49
C ALA A 117 -12.67 17.79 8.36
N ARG A 118 -13.24 18.95 7.97
CA ARG A 118 -12.62 19.84 6.97
C ARG A 118 -11.29 20.41 7.46
N GLU A 119 -11.22 20.85 8.70
CA GLU A 119 -9.97 21.36 9.29
C GLU A 119 -8.86 20.30 9.25
N ARG A 120 -9.15 19.06 9.65
CA ARG A 120 -8.21 17.94 9.56
C ARG A 120 -7.81 17.61 8.12
N ALA A 121 -8.76 17.71 7.18
CA ALA A 121 -8.46 17.47 5.76
C ALA A 121 -7.51 18.55 5.20
N LEU A 122 -7.74 19.81 5.53
CA LEU A 122 -6.85 20.91 5.13
C LEU A 122 -5.44 20.73 5.67
N GLU A 123 -5.30 20.38 6.94
CA GLU A 123 -3.99 20.05 7.52
C GLU A 123 -3.33 18.86 6.81
N ALA A 124 -4.10 17.83 6.45
CA ALA A 124 -3.56 16.65 5.74
C ALA A 124 -3.13 17.02 4.31
N LEU A 125 -3.86 17.90 3.62
CA LEU A 125 -3.50 18.41 2.30
C LEU A 125 -2.22 19.24 2.36
N GLU A 126 -2.10 20.15 3.32
CA GLU A 126 -0.88 20.94 3.52
C GLU A 126 0.35 20.06 3.72
N ARG A 127 0.24 19.00 4.53
CA ARG A 127 1.32 18.04 4.79
C ARG A 127 1.80 17.29 3.55
N VAL A 128 0.97 17.15 2.54
CA VAL A 128 1.37 16.57 1.25
C VAL A 128 1.68 17.64 0.20
N GLY A 129 1.86 18.89 0.63
CA GLY A 129 2.24 20.02 -0.23
C GLY A 129 1.12 20.48 -1.18
N LEU A 130 -0.14 20.29 -0.79
CA LEU A 130 -1.30 20.88 -1.47
C LEU A 130 -1.83 22.07 -0.68
N LYS A 131 -1.98 23.21 -1.37
CA LYS A 131 -2.49 24.43 -0.74
C LYS A 131 -3.99 24.33 -0.49
N ALA A 132 -4.49 25.19 0.40
CA ALA A 132 -5.90 25.21 0.77
C ALA A 132 -6.85 25.58 -0.40
N ASP A 133 -6.34 26.28 -1.41
CA ASP A 133 -7.11 26.69 -2.60
C ASP A 133 -7.60 25.48 -3.45
N VAL A 134 -6.91 24.32 -3.36
CA VAL A 134 -7.35 23.11 -4.08
C VAL A 134 -8.42 22.32 -3.33
N ALA A 135 -8.71 22.66 -2.09
CA ALA A 135 -9.56 21.85 -1.23
C ALA A 135 -11.00 21.72 -1.76
N ASP A 136 -11.53 22.78 -2.33
CA ASP A 136 -12.91 22.83 -2.84
C ASP A 136 -13.03 22.44 -4.33
N LEU A 137 -11.90 22.12 -5.00
CA LEU A 137 -11.89 21.63 -6.38
C LEU A 137 -12.44 20.21 -6.50
N ALA A 138 -12.91 19.84 -7.69
CA ALA A 138 -13.20 18.47 -8.05
C ALA A 138 -11.91 17.71 -8.38
N PRO A 139 -11.86 16.37 -8.18
CA PRO A 139 -10.67 15.57 -8.52
C PRO A 139 -10.19 15.73 -9.97
N GLY A 140 -11.12 15.88 -10.92
CA GLY A 140 -10.80 16.08 -12.35
C GLY A 140 -10.07 17.39 -12.67
N GLU A 141 -10.08 18.37 -11.76
CA GLU A 141 -9.35 19.63 -11.90
C GLU A 141 -7.89 19.54 -11.42
N LEU A 142 -7.52 18.42 -10.80
CA LEU A 142 -6.18 18.16 -10.31
C LEU A 142 -5.30 17.47 -11.35
N SER A 143 -4.02 17.83 -11.39
CA SER A 143 -3.02 17.02 -12.10
C SER A 143 -2.87 15.62 -11.47
N GLY A 144 -2.36 14.63 -12.21
CA GLY A 144 -2.17 13.26 -11.69
C GLY A 144 -1.31 13.23 -10.42
N GLY A 145 -0.27 14.04 -10.34
CA GLY A 145 0.57 14.17 -9.13
C GLY A 145 -0.20 14.81 -7.96
N MET A 146 -1.10 15.76 -8.21
CA MET A 146 -1.97 16.35 -7.18
C MET A 146 -3.00 15.32 -6.69
N GLN A 147 -3.60 14.53 -7.60
CA GLN A 147 -4.53 13.46 -7.23
C GLN A 147 -3.85 12.40 -6.33
N LYS A 148 -2.61 12.01 -6.64
CA LYS A 148 -1.82 11.08 -5.80
C LYS A 148 -1.57 11.67 -4.41
N ARG A 149 -1.21 12.96 -4.32
CA ARG A 149 -1.03 13.65 -3.04
C ARG A 149 -2.32 13.75 -2.24
N ALA A 150 -3.45 14.07 -2.87
CA ALA A 150 -4.75 14.05 -2.21
C ALA A 150 -5.15 12.64 -1.73
N GLY A 151 -4.88 11.61 -2.53
CA GLY A 151 -5.04 10.20 -2.14
C GLY A 151 -4.18 9.81 -0.95
N LEU A 152 -2.92 10.30 -0.89
CA LEU A 152 -2.03 10.10 0.26
C LEU A 152 -2.58 10.82 1.51
N ALA A 153 -3.04 12.06 1.38
CA ALA A 153 -3.69 12.79 2.47
C ALA A 153 -4.90 12.02 3.02
N ARG A 154 -5.76 11.46 2.13
CA ARG A 154 -6.88 10.61 2.51
C ARG A 154 -6.44 9.35 3.26
N ALA A 155 -5.35 8.72 2.81
CA ALA A 155 -4.84 7.51 3.45
C ALA A 155 -4.36 7.76 4.90
N VAL A 156 -3.86 8.97 5.21
CA VAL A 156 -3.20 9.27 6.49
C VAL A 156 -4.03 10.14 7.45
N VAL A 157 -5.10 10.80 6.98
CA VAL A 157 -5.88 11.78 7.78
C VAL A 157 -6.45 11.19 9.08
N ALA A 158 -6.85 9.92 9.06
CA ALA A 158 -7.40 9.20 10.20
C ALA A 158 -6.32 8.57 11.12
N ARG A 159 -5.05 8.86 10.88
CA ARG A 159 -3.89 8.34 11.63
C ARG A 159 -3.88 6.82 11.75
N PRO A 160 -3.86 6.09 10.63
CA PRO A 160 -3.87 4.63 10.63
C PRO A 160 -2.60 4.06 11.26
N GLU A 161 -2.71 2.82 11.77
CA GLU A 161 -1.59 2.07 12.32
C GLU A 161 -0.81 1.33 11.21
N ILE A 162 -1.51 0.95 10.14
CA ILE A 162 -0.93 0.26 8.98
C ILE A 162 -1.38 1.00 7.71
N ILE A 163 -0.44 1.28 6.81
CA ILE A 163 -0.72 1.97 5.55
C ILE A 163 -0.32 1.07 4.39
N PHE A 164 -1.25 0.88 3.47
CA PHE A 164 -1.00 0.16 2.22
C PHE A 164 -0.84 1.13 1.06
N PHE A 165 0.12 0.84 0.19
CA PHE A 165 0.39 1.61 -1.03
C PHE A 165 0.39 0.68 -2.23
N ASP A 166 -0.60 0.86 -3.13
CA ASP A 166 -0.72 0.09 -4.37
C ASP A 166 -0.19 0.93 -5.53
N GLU A 167 1.02 0.62 -5.99
CA GLU A 167 1.68 1.29 -7.13
C GLU A 167 1.64 2.83 -7.00
N PRO A 168 2.18 3.41 -5.92
CA PRO A 168 1.96 4.82 -5.58
C PRO A 168 2.52 5.81 -6.61
N THR A 169 3.56 5.42 -7.36
CA THR A 169 4.27 6.28 -8.30
C THR A 169 3.95 5.99 -9.77
N THR A 170 3.17 4.95 -10.05
CA THR A 170 2.80 4.58 -11.42
C THR A 170 2.06 5.72 -12.12
N GLY A 171 2.49 6.02 -13.35
CA GLY A 171 1.95 7.09 -14.19
C GLY A 171 2.50 8.49 -13.89
N LEU A 172 3.49 8.61 -13.01
CA LEU A 172 4.19 9.87 -12.74
C LEU A 172 5.53 9.93 -13.46
N ASP A 173 5.95 11.14 -13.79
CA ASP A 173 7.33 11.39 -14.20
C ASP A 173 8.31 11.19 -13.01
N PRO A 174 9.63 10.99 -13.28
CA PRO A 174 10.58 10.68 -12.21
C PRO A 174 10.66 11.72 -11.08
N ILE A 175 10.45 13.01 -11.38
CA ILE A 175 10.52 14.07 -10.38
C ILE A 175 9.32 14.01 -9.45
N ASN A 176 8.12 13.82 -10.01
CA ASN A 176 6.92 13.66 -9.21
C ASN A 176 6.89 12.33 -8.46
N ALA A 177 7.44 11.25 -9.03
CA ALA A 177 7.62 9.97 -8.34
C ALA A 177 8.51 10.12 -7.09
N ASP A 178 9.67 10.80 -7.21
CA ASP A 178 10.57 11.07 -6.07
C ASP A 178 9.86 11.88 -4.97
N ARG A 179 9.08 12.90 -5.35
CA ARG A 179 8.28 13.68 -4.39
C ARG A 179 7.28 12.82 -3.63
N ILE A 180 6.57 11.91 -4.31
CA ILE A 180 5.62 11.00 -3.66
C ILE A 180 6.35 10.04 -2.73
N ASN A 181 7.49 9.49 -3.14
CA ASN A 181 8.31 8.61 -2.30
C ASN A 181 8.74 9.31 -1.00
N LYS A 182 9.24 10.54 -1.10
CA LYS A 182 9.61 11.36 0.08
C LYS A 182 8.43 11.60 1.01
N LEU A 183 7.26 11.95 0.46
CA LEU A 183 6.04 12.15 1.24
C LEU A 183 5.58 10.86 1.92
N ILE A 184 5.66 9.70 1.26
CA ILE A 184 5.34 8.39 1.86
C ILE A 184 6.23 8.15 3.09
N VAL A 185 7.56 8.26 2.92
CA VAL A 185 8.52 8.06 4.01
C VAL A 185 8.24 9.01 5.18
N GLU A 186 8.03 10.29 4.89
CA GLU A 186 7.73 11.31 5.90
C GLU A 186 6.44 11.00 6.67
N GLN A 187 5.33 10.69 5.96
CA GLN A 187 4.06 10.41 6.61
C GLN A 187 4.09 9.12 7.43
N VAL A 188 4.71 8.05 6.92
CA VAL A 188 4.88 6.78 7.64
C VAL A 188 5.68 7.01 8.92
N LYS A 189 6.82 7.69 8.82
CA LYS A 189 7.68 8.00 9.97
C LYS A 189 6.97 8.88 11.00
N ARG A 190 6.28 9.93 10.55
CA ARG A 190 5.54 10.87 11.42
C ARG A 190 4.44 10.18 12.22
N LEU A 191 3.77 9.20 11.61
CA LEU A 191 2.70 8.44 12.26
C LEU A 191 3.23 7.28 13.12
N GLY A 192 4.49 6.88 12.94
CA GLY A 192 5.01 5.63 13.50
C GLY A 192 4.28 4.41 12.93
N ALA A 193 3.68 4.54 11.75
CA ALA A 193 2.88 3.50 11.15
C ALA A 193 3.75 2.42 10.53
N THR A 194 3.20 1.21 10.40
CA THR A 194 3.76 0.15 9.58
C THR A 194 3.26 0.31 8.14
N ALA A 195 4.13 0.12 7.16
CA ALA A 195 3.77 0.27 5.75
C ALA A 195 3.97 -1.02 4.96
N VAL A 196 3.05 -1.29 4.05
CA VAL A 196 3.20 -2.33 3.03
C VAL A 196 2.91 -1.73 1.67
N SER A 197 3.91 -1.73 0.80
CA SER A 197 3.80 -1.19 -0.55
C SER A 197 3.96 -2.30 -1.57
N ILE A 198 3.27 -2.19 -2.69
CA ILE A 198 3.56 -2.99 -3.87
C ILE A 198 3.96 -2.07 -5.01
N THR A 199 5.00 -2.44 -5.73
CA THR A 199 5.46 -1.72 -6.92
C THR A 199 6.31 -2.62 -7.80
N HIS A 200 6.42 -2.25 -9.07
CA HIS A 200 7.39 -2.80 -10.01
C HIS A 200 8.55 -1.81 -10.26
N ASP A 201 8.46 -0.60 -9.72
CA ASP A 201 9.50 0.43 -9.85
C ASP A 201 10.56 0.26 -8.76
N MET A 202 11.77 -0.13 -9.16
CA MET A 202 12.88 -0.38 -8.25
C MET A 202 13.44 0.89 -7.59
N VAL A 203 13.29 2.06 -8.24
CA VAL A 203 13.71 3.34 -7.65
C VAL A 203 12.82 3.66 -6.44
N SER A 204 11.50 3.56 -6.62
CA SER A 204 10.54 3.73 -5.53
C SER A 204 10.71 2.66 -4.44
N ALA A 205 10.91 1.39 -4.83
CA ALA A 205 11.10 0.31 -3.87
C ALA A 205 12.26 0.59 -2.91
N ARG A 206 13.42 0.99 -3.45
CA ARG A 206 14.60 1.36 -2.63
C ARG A 206 14.38 2.60 -1.77
N ALA A 207 13.60 3.56 -2.28
CA ALA A 207 13.37 4.83 -1.58
C ALA A 207 12.48 4.68 -0.33
N ILE A 208 11.50 3.76 -0.36
CA ILE A 208 10.46 3.67 0.67
C ILE A 208 10.57 2.44 1.58
N ALA A 209 11.42 1.46 1.25
CA ALA A 209 11.49 0.18 1.97
C ALA A 209 12.55 0.15 3.06
N ASP A 210 12.23 -0.44 4.20
CA ASP A 210 13.22 -1.06 5.12
C ASP A 210 13.60 -2.46 4.60
N GLU A 211 12.59 -3.24 4.16
CA GLU A 211 12.75 -4.58 3.62
C GLU A 211 12.01 -4.69 2.27
N ILE A 212 12.54 -5.53 1.40
CA ILE A 212 11.90 -5.87 0.12
C ILE A 212 11.65 -7.38 0.09
N ALA A 213 10.49 -7.78 -0.44
CA ALA A 213 10.17 -9.17 -0.74
C ALA A 213 9.80 -9.29 -2.23
N MET A 214 10.28 -10.34 -2.90
CA MET A 214 9.89 -10.62 -4.27
C MET A 214 8.83 -11.71 -4.31
N LEU A 215 7.67 -11.37 -4.89
CA LEU A 215 6.60 -12.32 -5.19
C LEU A 215 6.72 -12.77 -6.65
N HIS A 216 6.89 -14.09 -6.85
CA HIS A 216 6.97 -14.70 -8.17
C HIS A 216 6.19 -16.01 -8.18
N ARG A 217 5.33 -16.20 -9.19
CA ARG A 217 4.44 -17.37 -9.34
C ARG A 217 3.70 -17.74 -8.03
N GLY A 218 3.19 -16.71 -7.36
CA GLY A 218 2.40 -16.86 -6.13
C GLY A 218 3.21 -17.15 -4.86
N LYS A 219 4.54 -17.15 -4.90
CA LYS A 219 5.42 -17.43 -3.75
C LYS A 219 6.37 -16.27 -3.46
N ILE A 220 6.71 -16.07 -2.19
CA ILE A 220 7.83 -15.22 -1.83
C ILE A 220 9.12 -15.99 -2.10
N VAL A 221 9.83 -15.58 -3.16
CA VAL A 221 11.07 -16.25 -3.58
C VAL A 221 12.32 -15.65 -2.93
N TRP A 222 12.23 -14.42 -2.46
CA TRP A 222 13.29 -13.73 -1.74
C TRP A 222 12.72 -12.68 -0.81
N ARG A 223 13.40 -12.44 0.32
CA ARG A 223 13.14 -11.34 1.24
C ARG A 223 14.43 -10.95 1.95
N GLY A 224 14.66 -9.65 2.08
CA GLY A 224 15.81 -9.12 2.79
C GLY A 224 15.76 -7.60 2.96
N PRO A 225 16.77 -7.02 3.63
CA PRO A 225 16.92 -5.57 3.73
C PRO A 225 16.96 -4.90 2.36
N ALA A 226 16.35 -3.72 2.24
CA ALA A 226 16.35 -2.99 0.97
C ALA A 226 17.75 -2.69 0.42
N ALA A 227 18.72 -2.49 1.32
CA ALA A 227 20.12 -2.26 0.97
C ALA A 227 20.83 -3.47 0.34
N GLU A 228 20.28 -4.67 0.50
CA GLU A 228 20.86 -5.93 0.02
C GLU A 228 20.26 -6.41 -1.32
N ILE A 229 19.23 -5.72 -1.84
CA ILE A 229 18.49 -6.17 -3.03
C ILE A 229 19.40 -6.36 -4.26
N ASP A 230 20.40 -5.50 -4.42
CA ASP A 230 21.35 -5.56 -5.55
C ASP A 230 22.40 -6.68 -5.39
N ARG A 231 22.44 -7.32 -4.21
CA ARG A 231 23.33 -8.44 -3.88
C ARG A 231 22.54 -9.60 -3.29
N SER A 232 21.33 -9.79 -3.81
CA SER A 232 20.39 -10.79 -3.30
C SER A 232 20.91 -12.24 -3.41
N GLY A 233 21.82 -12.49 -4.33
CA GLY A 233 22.29 -13.84 -4.68
C GLY A 233 21.19 -14.73 -5.29
N HIS A 234 20.03 -14.15 -5.63
CA HIS A 234 18.90 -14.90 -6.19
C HIS A 234 18.66 -14.51 -7.66
N PRO A 235 18.79 -15.45 -8.61
CA PRO A 235 18.76 -15.15 -10.05
C PRO A 235 17.52 -14.42 -10.53
N LEU A 236 16.31 -14.75 -10.01
CA LEU A 236 15.06 -14.05 -10.35
C LEU A 236 15.09 -12.60 -9.89
N VAL A 237 15.61 -12.33 -8.68
CA VAL A 237 15.72 -10.98 -8.14
C VAL A 237 16.71 -10.16 -8.94
N GLU A 238 17.87 -10.72 -9.24
CA GLU A 238 18.91 -10.03 -10.00
C GLU A 238 18.46 -9.67 -11.42
N GLN A 239 17.73 -10.58 -12.10
CA GLN A 239 17.13 -10.28 -13.40
C GLN A 239 16.12 -9.15 -13.29
N PHE A 240 15.19 -9.24 -12.33
CA PHE A 240 14.12 -8.26 -12.15
C PHE A 240 14.67 -6.86 -11.83
N VAL A 241 15.61 -6.80 -10.89
CA VAL A 241 16.24 -5.55 -10.44
C VAL A 241 17.04 -4.88 -11.56
N ALA A 242 17.73 -5.69 -12.37
CA ALA A 242 18.52 -5.21 -13.52
C ALA A 242 17.66 -4.88 -14.76
N GLY A 243 16.37 -5.25 -14.76
CA GLY A 243 15.47 -5.03 -15.90
C GLY A 243 15.91 -5.79 -17.17
N ARG A 244 16.55 -6.96 -17.01
CA ARG A 244 17.05 -7.74 -18.16
C ARG A 244 15.93 -8.61 -18.73
N ALA A 245 15.78 -8.59 -20.06
CA ALA A 245 14.83 -9.46 -20.76
C ALA A 245 15.25 -10.95 -20.68
N GLU A 246 16.55 -11.21 -20.75
CA GLU A 246 17.10 -12.56 -20.66
C GLU A 246 17.33 -12.99 -19.23
N GLY A 247 16.89 -14.19 -18.87
CA GLY A 247 17.05 -14.75 -17.53
C GLY A 247 15.99 -15.78 -17.16
N PRO A 248 15.92 -16.18 -15.89
CA PRO A 248 14.97 -17.20 -15.42
C PRO A 248 13.50 -16.74 -15.38
N ILE A 249 13.20 -15.41 -15.44
CA ILE A 249 11.86 -14.89 -15.68
C ILE A 249 11.64 -14.88 -17.18
N THR A 250 10.60 -15.55 -17.67
CA THR A 250 10.26 -15.67 -19.09
C THR A 250 8.93 -14.99 -19.40
N ASP A 251 8.60 -14.84 -20.70
CA ASP A 251 7.32 -14.24 -21.16
C ASP A 251 6.09 -15.07 -20.73
N GLU A 252 6.28 -16.31 -20.28
CA GLU A 252 5.21 -17.17 -19.76
C GLU A 252 4.91 -16.93 -18.26
N ASP A 253 5.70 -16.10 -17.62
CA ASP A 253 5.56 -15.73 -16.21
C ASP A 253 4.65 -14.51 -16.06
#